data_4200fa0aeeb3511b106a1d9b6fe5e722
#
_entry.id   4200fa0aeeb3511b106a1d9b6fe5e722
#
_cell.length_a   1.000
_cell.length_b   1.000
_cell.length_c   1.000
_cell.angle_alpha   90.00
_cell.angle_beta   90.00
_cell.angle_gamma   90.00
#
_symmetry.space_group_name_H-M   'P 1'
#
loop_
_entity.id
_entity.type
_entity.pdbx_description
1 polymer ?
#
loop_
_entity_poly.entity_id
_entity_poly.type
_entity_poly.pdbx_seq_one_letter_code
_entity_poly.pdbx_strand_id
1 'polypeptide(L)'
;MVDIRSLNATQGRAWALYHGDCVDVTRQLPDASVDFSVYSPPFSGLYIYNDSAADMGNSANDAEFFEHYRFFIRELYRVMRPGRIVAVHCKDLVYYKNQRGTAGLRDFPGELIRAHIEAGFDFHSRVTIWRCPVREMTKTKAHGLLYKQLRADSSFSRQGLPEYLVVFRKWAADDALDLIQPVTKTRENFPISWWQEAASPVWMNTRETDVLNAHRDPKEEKHICPMPLDITTKATALWSNPGDVVFSPFTGIGSEGVVALRLQRKFIGTELKESYFNQAIRHLTSAENNAASLFDEMAAAD
;
A
#
# COMPACT_ATOMS: atom_id res chain seq x y z
N MET A 1 2.19 25.37 -0.92
CA MET A 1 1.31 24.21 -0.72
C MET A 1 0.10 24.40 -1.58
N VAL A 2 -0.37 23.39 -2.30
CA VAL A 2 -1.62 23.48 -3.07
C VAL A 2 -2.77 23.49 -2.06
N ASP A 3 -3.69 24.43 -2.19
CA ASP A 3 -4.90 24.48 -1.36
C ASP A 3 -5.85 23.38 -1.87
N ILE A 4 -5.85 22.25 -1.15
CA ILE A 4 -6.63 21.05 -1.52
C ILE A 4 -7.94 21.05 -0.73
N ARG A 5 -9.06 21.00 -1.43
CA ARG A 5 -10.38 20.83 -0.79
C ARG A 5 -10.47 19.44 -0.19
N SER A 6 -10.62 19.36 1.11
CA SER A 6 -10.79 18.16 1.92
C SER A 6 -11.67 18.47 3.12
N LEU A 7 -12.17 17.46 3.83
CA LEU A 7 -12.94 17.64 5.07
C LEU A 7 -12.05 18.25 6.15
N ASN A 8 -10.79 17.85 6.20
CA ASN A 8 -9.75 18.37 7.08
C ASN A 8 -8.37 18.10 6.47
N ALA A 9 -7.35 18.87 6.85
CA ALA A 9 -5.98 18.65 6.42
C ALA A 9 -5.02 18.97 7.56
N THR A 10 -3.98 18.18 7.68
CA THR A 10 -2.89 18.38 8.64
C THR A 10 -1.56 18.12 7.98
N GLN A 11 -0.52 18.84 8.39
CA GLN A 11 0.81 18.73 7.82
C GLN A 11 1.89 18.87 8.87
N GLY A 12 3.01 18.20 8.66
CA GLY A 12 4.28 18.45 9.31
C GLY A 12 5.26 19.17 8.37
N ARG A 13 6.55 19.05 8.65
CA ARG A 13 7.64 19.60 7.81
C ARG A 13 7.82 18.83 6.52
N ALA A 14 7.67 17.49 6.59
CA ALA A 14 7.92 16.56 5.49
C ALA A 14 6.69 15.72 5.09
N TRP A 15 5.51 15.99 5.63
CA TRP A 15 4.29 15.26 5.30
C TRP A 15 3.05 16.13 5.27
N ALA A 16 2.07 15.71 4.48
CA ALA A 16 0.71 16.24 4.46
C ALA A 16 -0.29 15.09 4.42
N LEU A 17 -1.35 15.19 5.22
CA LEU A 17 -2.42 14.21 5.29
C LEU A 17 -3.77 14.91 5.12
N TYR A 18 -4.59 14.40 4.22
CA TYR A 18 -5.89 14.92 3.88
C TYR A 18 -7.00 13.97 4.32
N HIS A 19 -7.97 14.48 5.08
CA HIS A 19 -9.19 13.77 5.42
C HIS A 19 -10.19 13.94 4.29
N GLY A 20 -10.44 12.90 3.50
CA GLY A 20 -11.34 12.98 2.36
C GLY A 20 -11.24 11.81 1.40
N ASP A 21 -12.03 11.89 0.34
CA ASP A 21 -12.02 10.93 -0.76
C ASP A 21 -10.70 10.99 -1.53
N CYS A 22 -10.11 9.82 -1.80
CA CYS A 22 -8.82 9.73 -2.47
C CYS A 22 -8.87 10.24 -3.94
N VAL A 23 -9.99 10.09 -4.63
CA VAL A 23 -10.17 10.59 -6.01
C VAL A 23 -10.15 12.12 -6.01
N ASP A 24 -10.95 12.72 -5.11
CA ASP A 24 -11.07 14.19 -5.03
C ASP A 24 -9.75 14.86 -4.60
N VAL A 25 -9.05 14.27 -3.64
CA VAL A 25 -7.74 14.78 -3.23
C VAL A 25 -6.71 14.60 -4.33
N THR A 26 -6.60 13.40 -4.93
CA THR A 26 -5.62 13.13 -6.00
C THR A 26 -5.82 14.03 -7.21
N ARG A 27 -7.08 14.32 -7.58
CA ARG A 27 -7.42 15.25 -8.68
C ARG A 27 -6.84 16.66 -8.49
N GLN A 28 -6.65 17.08 -7.27
CA GLN A 28 -6.13 18.40 -6.93
C GLN A 28 -4.60 18.45 -6.83
N LEU A 29 -3.92 17.29 -6.79
CA LEU A 29 -2.47 17.23 -6.84
C LEU A 29 -1.95 17.63 -8.22
N PRO A 30 -0.79 18.34 -8.31
CA PRO A 30 -0.18 18.70 -9.59
C PRO A 30 0.21 17.47 -10.42
N ASP A 31 0.22 17.63 -11.74
CA ASP A 31 0.75 16.62 -12.66
C ASP A 31 2.21 16.31 -12.33
N ALA A 32 2.61 15.07 -12.48
CA ALA A 32 3.98 14.60 -12.29
C ALA A 32 4.63 15.09 -10.98
N SER A 33 3.87 15.10 -9.87
CA SER A 33 4.32 15.58 -8.55
C SER A 33 4.68 14.45 -7.58
N VAL A 34 4.36 13.20 -7.90
CA VAL A 34 4.57 12.01 -7.06
C VAL A 34 5.69 11.15 -7.62
N ASP A 35 6.66 10.80 -6.77
CA ASP A 35 7.82 9.99 -7.17
C ASP A 35 7.61 8.49 -6.95
N PHE A 36 6.86 8.12 -5.93
CA PHE A 36 6.54 6.72 -5.62
C PHE A 36 5.16 6.65 -4.96
N SER A 37 4.38 5.65 -5.37
CA SER A 37 3.12 5.36 -4.67
C SER A 37 3.13 3.94 -4.16
N VAL A 38 2.77 3.76 -2.89
CA VAL A 38 2.66 2.45 -2.24
C VAL A 38 1.43 2.42 -1.36
N TYR A 39 0.60 1.39 -1.52
CA TYR A 39 -0.65 1.28 -0.78
C TYR A 39 -1.26 -0.13 -0.86
N SER A 40 -2.24 -0.38 0.01
CA SER A 40 -3.15 -1.51 -0.05
C SER A 40 -4.55 -0.97 -0.32
N PRO A 41 -5.19 -1.30 -1.44
CA PRO A 41 -6.53 -0.81 -1.72
C PRO A 41 -7.54 -1.47 -0.76
N PRO A 42 -8.71 -0.88 -0.53
CA PRO A 42 -9.81 -1.58 0.14
C PRO A 42 -10.11 -2.89 -0.59
N PHE A 43 -10.27 -3.96 0.17
CA PHE A 43 -10.62 -5.25 -0.42
C PHE A 43 -12.13 -5.27 -0.67
N SER A 44 -12.53 -5.07 -1.92
CA SER A 44 -13.94 -5.03 -2.37
C SER A 44 -14.84 -6.00 -1.60
N GLY A 45 -15.80 -5.47 -0.86
CA GLY A 45 -16.82 -6.25 -0.14
C GLY A 45 -16.31 -7.13 1.01
N LEU A 46 -15.00 -7.13 1.31
CA LEU A 46 -14.44 -7.94 2.40
C LEU A 46 -14.48 -7.19 3.74
N TYR A 47 -14.27 -5.88 3.72
CA TYR A 47 -14.29 -5.01 4.89
C TYR A 47 -14.99 -3.70 4.57
N ILE A 48 -15.88 -3.26 5.45
CA ILE A 48 -16.49 -1.93 5.46
C ILE A 48 -15.66 -1.09 6.43
N TYR A 49 -15.07 -0.01 5.92
CA TYR A 49 -14.22 0.88 6.74
C TYR A 49 -14.99 2.09 7.25
N ASN A 50 -15.95 2.59 6.47
CA ASN A 50 -16.79 3.74 6.77
C ASN A 50 -18.18 3.57 6.12
N ASP A 51 -19.23 4.21 6.68
CA ASP A 51 -20.59 4.19 6.11
C ASP A 51 -20.76 5.21 4.96
N SER A 52 -19.71 5.90 4.54
CA SER A 52 -19.74 6.86 3.44
C SER A 52 -19.89 6.18 2.07
N ALA A 53 -20.68 6.79 1.19
CA ALA A 53 -20.77 6.37 -0.21
C ALA A 53 -19.43 6.53 -0.98
N ALA A 54 -18.48 7.33 -0.47
CA ALA A 54 -17.15 7.49 -1.02
C ALA A 54 -16.19 6.34 -0.60
N ASP A 55 -16.57 5.49 0.36
CA ASP A 55 -15.78 4.32 0.71
C ASP A 55 -15.94 3.22 -0.36
N MET A 56 -14.91 3.00 -1.14
CA MET A 56 -14.87 1.95 -2.16
C MET A 56 -15.08 0.54 -1.57
N GLY A 57 -14.80 0.34 -0.27
CA GLY A 57 -15.12 -0.89 0.46
C GLY A 57 -16.62 -1.18 0.56
N ASN A 58 -17.47 -0.16 0.41
CA ASN A 58 -18.94 -0.27 0.43
C ASN A 58 -19.54 -0.63 -0.93
N SER A 59 -18.74 -0.82 -1.98
CA SER A 59 -19.25 -1.21 -3.29
C SER A 59 -20.07 -2.49 -3.20
N ALA A 60 -21.27 -2.48 -3.80
CA ALA A 60 -22.21 -3.58 -3.74
C ALA A 60 -21.67 -4.86 -4.41
N ASN A 61 -20.76 -4.69 -5.35
CA ASN A 61 -20.08 -5.78 -6.06
C ASN A 61 -18.73 -5.32 -6.63
N ASP A 62 -17.99 -6.28 -7.18
CA ASP A 62 -16.67 -6.08 -7.72
C ASP A 62 -16.61 -5.13 -8.93
N ALA A 63 -17.63 -5.17 -9.77
CA ALA A 63 -17.70 -4.31 -10.96
C ALA A 63 -17.82 -2.83 -10.55
N GLU A 64 -18.65 -2.53 -9.58
CA GLU A 64 -18.79 -1.19 -9.00
C GLU A 64 -17.50 -0.72 -8.31
N PHE A 65 -16.84 -1.61 -7.54
CA PHE A 65 -15.54 -1.31 -6.96
C PHE A 65 -14.54 -0.89 -8.03
N PHE A 66 -14.39 -1.69 -9.10
CA PHE A 66 -13.43 -1.38 -10.16
C PHE A 66 -13.85 -0.19 -11.01
N GLU A 67 -15.13 0.13 -11.13
CA GLU A 67 -15.60 1.35 -11.76
C GLU A 67 -15.08 2.58 -10.98
N HIS A 68 -15.29 2.63 -9.68
CA HIS A 68 -14.79 3.71 -8.82
C HIS A 68 -13.25 3.74 -8.77
N TYR A 69 -12.62 2.59 -8.65
CA TYR A 69 -11.17 2.47 -8.59
C TYR A 69 -10.47 2.97 -9.87
N ARG A 70 -11.10 2.81 -11.05
CA ARG A 70 -10.57 3.34 -12.31
C ARG A 70 -10.52 4.86 -12.35
N PHE A 71 -11.44 5.57 -11.70
CA PHE A 71 -11.34 7.02 -11.57
C PHE A 71 -10.10 7.43 -10.80
N PHE A 72 -9.84 6.75 -9.68
CA PHE A 72 -8.64 6.97 -8.91
C PHE A 72 -7.36 6.66 -9.70
N ILE A 73 -7.28 5.51 -10.37
CA ILE A 73 -6.04 5.10 -11.07
C ILE A 73 -5.69 6.08 -12.20
N ARG A 74 -6.66 6.65 -12.91
CA ARG A 74 -6.42 7.66 -13.94
C ARG A 74 -5.76 8.91 -13.35
N GLU A 75 -6.25 9.38 -12.21
CA GLU A 75 -5.63 10.51 -11.51
C GLU A 75 -4.26 10.13 -10.95
N LEU A 76 -4.10 8.91 -10.43
CA LEU A 76 -2.79 8.40 -10.00
C LEU A 76 -1.80 8.41 -11.16
N TYR A 77 -2.21 7.94 -12.36
CA TYR A 77 -1.35 8.00 -13.54
C TYR A 77 -0.93 9.42 -13.87
N ARG A 78 -1.83 10.40 -13.81
CA ARG A 78 -1.55 11.81 -14.08
C ARG A 78 -0.50 12.36 -13.11
N VAL A 79 -0.68 12.13 -11.80
CA VAL A 79 0.19 12.71 -10.76
C VAL A 79 1.54 12.00 -10.62
N MET A 80 1.66 10.74 -11.04
CA MET A 80 2.94 10.03 -11.06
C MET A 80 3.92 10.66 -12.06
N ARG A 81 5.17 10.83 -11.67
CA ARG A 81 6.25 11.22 -12.58
C ARG A 81 6.57 10.13 -13.58
N PRO A 82 6.96 10.49 -14.81
CA PRO A 82 7.50 9.52 -15.79
C PRO A 82 8.69 8.73 -15.20
N GLY A 83 8.78 7.46 -15.53
CA GLY A 83 9.82 6.54 -15.06
C GLY A 83 9.62 6.00 -13.64
N ARG A 84 8.58 6.44 -12.93
CA ARG A 84 8.36 6.10 -11.52
C ARG A 84 7.38 4.95 -11.32
N ILE A 85 7.40 4.41 -10.12
CA ILE A 85 6.76 3.14 -9.73
C ILE A 85 5.54 3.38 -8.84
N VAL A 86 4.52 2.54 -9.08
CA VAL A 86 3.39 2.30 -8.17
C VAL A 86 3.46 0.85 -7.68
N ALA A 87 3.39 0.64 -6.39
CA ALA A 87 3.41 -0.69 -5.75
C ALA A 87 2.12 -0.93 -4.96
N VAL A 88 1.34 -1.92 -5.36
CA VAL A 88 0.03 -2.24 -4.76
C VAL A 88 0.10 -3.55 -4.00
N HIS A 89 -0.08 -3.49 -2.69
CA HIS A 89 -0.13 -4.66 -1.83
C HIS A 89 -1.53 -5.27 -1.85
N CYS A 90 -1.65 -6.53 -2.19
CA CYS A 90 -2.94 -7.23 -2.34
C CYS A 90 -2.81 -8.74 -2.15
N LYS A 91 -3.93 -9.44 -2.24
CA LYS A 91 -3.99 -10.91 -2.26
C LYS A 91 -5.24 -11.38 -2.99
N ASP A 92 -5.28 -12.69 -3.30
CA ASP A 92 -6.49 -13.34 -3.76
C ASP A 92 -7.58 -13.30 -2.69
N LEU A 93 -8.82 -13.13 -3.10
CA LEU A 93 -9.96 -13.06 -2.20
C LEU A 93 -10.75 -14.37 -2.20
N VAL A 94 -11.02 -14.88 -1.00
CA VAL A 94 -11.83 -16.09 -0.83
C VAL A 94 -13.31 -15.72 -0.97
N TYR A 95 -14.05 -16.50 -1.76
CA TYR A 95 -15.52 -16.45 -1.75
C TYR A 95 -16.11 -17.78 -1.26
N TYR A 96 -17.25 -17.71 -0.64
CA TYR A 96 -17.90 -18.82 0.01
C TYR A 96 -19.16 -19.27 -0.74
N LYS A 97 -19.58 -20.52 -0.48
CA LYS A 97 -20.73 -21.13 -1.15
C LYS A 97 -22.04 -20.34 -1.00
N ASN A 98 -22.22 -19.68 0.14
CA ASN A 98 -23.41 -18.82 0.38
C ASN A 98 -23.41 -17.53 -0.46
N GLN A 99 -22.26 -17.16 -1.04
CA GLN A 99 -22.15 -15.95 -1.87
C GLN A 99 -22.33 -16.25 -3.37
N ARG A 100 -21.83 -17.40 -3.84
CA ARG A 100 -21.81 -17.73 -5.28
C ARG A 100 -22.30 -19.15 -5.61
N GLY A 101 -22.87 -19.89 -4.66
CA GLY A 101 -23.24 -21.30 -4.85
C GLY A 101 -22.05 -22.29 -4.84
N THR A 102 -20.84 -21.79 -5.06
CA THR A 102 -19.57 -22.52 -5.03
C THR A 102 -18.57 -21.82 -4.10
N ALA A 103 -17.49 -22.48 -3.76
CA ALA A 103 -16.39 -21.89 -3.00
C ALA A 103 -15.12 -21.85 -3.84
N GLY A 104 -14.32 -20.79 -3.73
CA GLY A 104 -13.09 -20.66 -4.51
C GLY A 104 -12.33 -19.37 -4.21
N LEU A 105 -11.45 -19.01 -5.14
CA LEU A 105 -10.64 -17.80 -5.08
C LEU A 105 -11.01 -16.88 -6.23
N ARG A 106 -10.97 -15.58 -5.94
CA ARG A 106 -11.07 -14.52 -6.91
C ARG A 106 -9.68 -13.94 -7.13
N ASP A 107 -9.26 -13.86 -8.37
CA ASP A 107 -7.99 -13.26 -8.81
C ASP A 107 -8.06 -11.72 -8.74
N PHE A 108 -8.09 -11.19 -7.51
CA PHE A 108 -8.09 -9.73 -7.29
C PHE A 108 -6.79 -9.06 -7.78
N PRO A 109 -5.59 -9.65 -7.59
CA PRO A 109 -4.37 -9.12 -8.18
C PRO A 109 -4.43 -8.99 -9.71
N GLY A 110 -4.98 -9.98 -10.41
CA GLY A 110 -5.13 -9.93 -11.87
C GLY A 110 -6.09 -8.84 -12.33
N GLU A 111 -7.17 -8.59 -11.57
CA GLU A 111 -8.09 -7.50 -11.84
C GLU A 111 -7.43 -6.13 -11.63
N LEU A 112 -6.63 -5.97 -10.58
CA LEU A 112 -5.81 -4.76 -10.35
C LEU A 112 -4.82 -4.52 -11.49
N ILE A 113 -4.15 -5.58 -11.98
CA ILE A 113 -3.22 -5.48 -13.10
C ILE A 113 -3.94 -4.96 -14.34
N ARG A 114 -5.08 -5.54 -14.70
CA ARG A 114 -5.86 -5.10 -15.86
C ARG A 114 -6.28 -3.64 -15.75
N ALA A 115 -6.80 -3.23 -14.58
CA ALA A 115 -7.24 -1.86 -14.35
C ALA A 115 -6.10 -0.83 -14.48
N HIS A 116 -4.89 -1.15 -14.00
CA HIS A 116 -3.73 -0.25 -14.13
C HIS A 116 -3.22 -0.18 -15.57
N ILE A 117 -3.18 -1.30 -16.30
CA ILE A 117 -2.80 -1.33 -17.73
C ILE A 117 -3.79 -0.49 -18.54
N GLU A 118 -5.10 -0.63 -18.30
CA GLU A 118 -6.14 0.18 -18.95
C GLU A 118 -5.97 1.69 -18.70
N ALA A 119 -5.38 2.08 -17.57
CA ALA A 119 -5.10 3.47 -17.24
C ALA A 119 -3.77 4.00 -17.84
N GLY A 120 -2.98 3.13 -18.47
CA GLY A 120 -1.72 3.50 -19.17
C GLY A 120 -0.44 3.11 -18.43
N PHE A 121 -0.51 2.44 -17.29
CA PHE A 121 0.68 1.89 -16.64
C PHE A 121 1.16 0.61 -17.31
N ASP A 122 2.47 0.39 -17.31
CA ASP A 122 3.04 -0.92 -17.64
C ASP A 122 3.10 -1.81 -16.41
N PHE A 123 2.72 -3.07 -16.56
CA PHE A 123 2.94 -4.09 -15.55
C PHE A 123 4.42 -4.40 -15.45
N HIS A 124 5.06 -3.95 -14.37
CA HIS A 124 6.50 -4.08 -14.17
C HIS A 124 6.88 -5.44 -13.60
N SER A 125 6.25 -5.84 -12.49
CA SER A 125 6.57 -7.09 -11.80
C SER A 125 5.53 -7.47 -10.75
N ARG A 126 5.64 -8.70 -10.24
CA ARG A 126 4.89 -9.18 -9.09
C ARG A 126 5.84 -9.84 -8.12
N VAL A 127 5.88 -9.36 -6.90
CA VAL A 127 6.57 -10.02 -5.80
C VAL A 127 5.57 -10.86 -5.02
N THR A 128 5.88 -12.12 -4.81
CA THR A 128 5.09 -13.00 -3.92
C THR A 128 5.59 -12.84 -2.49
N ILE A 129 4.71 -12.51 -1.57
CA ILE A 129 5.00 -12.38 -0.14
C ILE A 129 4.52 -13.64 0.56
N TRP A 130 5.46 -14.38 1.11
CA TRP A 130 5.15 -15.61 1.83
C TRP A 130 4.32 -15.34 3.08
N ARG A 131 3.31 -16.18 3.30
CA ARG A 131 2.48 -16.17 4.51
C ARG A 131 2.43 -17.55 5.14
N CYS A 132 2.47 -17.60 6.47
CA CYS A 132 2.43 -18.86 7.20
C CYS A 132 1.05 -19.53 7.05
N PRO A 133 0.94 -20.72 6.41
CA PRO A 133 -0.35 -21.37 6.21
C PRO A 133 -1.02 -21.80 7.52
N VAL A 134 -0.24 -22.12 8.56
CA VAL A 134 -0.79 -22.46 9.89
C VAL A 134 -1.46 -21.24 10.52
N ARG A 135 -0.84 -20.06 10.38
CA ARG A 135 -1.41 -18.81 10.89
C ARG A 135 -2.66 -18.40 10.12
N GLU A 136 -2.65 -18.54 8.81
CA GLU A 136 -3.82 -18.32 7.95
C GLU A 136 -4.98 -19.24 8.37
N MET A 137 -4.70 -20.52 8.52
CA MET A 137 -5.69 -21.51 8.96
C MET A 137 -6.30 -21.15 10.31
N THR A 138 -5.48 -20.74 11.27
CA THR A 138 -5.92 -20.38 12.63
C THR A 138 -6.80 -19.13 12.65
N LYS A 139 -6.43 -18.10 11.88
CA LYS A 139 -7.15 -16.83 11.84
C LYS A 139 -8.44 -16.88 11.03
N THR A 140 -8.41 -17.53 9.89
CA THR A 140 -9.50 -17.46 8.90
C THR A 140 -10.32 -18.74 8.81
N LYS A 141 -9.88 -19.82 9.44
CA LYS A 141 -10.41 -21.18 9.24
C LYS A 141 -10.51 -21.51 7.75
N ALA A 142 -9.47 -21.11 7.02
CA ALA A 142 -9.46 -21.05 5.57
C ALA A 142 -9.81 -22.39 4.94
N HIS A 143 -10.67 -22.32 3.96
CA HIS A 143 -11.14 -23.48 3.20
C HIS A 143 -9.97 -24.29 2.62
N GLY A 144 -9.98 -25.62 2.88
CA GLY A 144 -9.02 -26.54 2.32
C GLY A 144 -7.65 -26.63 3.01
N LEU A 145 -7.37 -25.80 4.03
CA LEU A 145 -6.08 -25.84 4.75
C LEU A 145 -6.06 -26.83 5.94
N LEU A 146 -7.23 -27.28 6.40
CA LEU A 146 -7.30 -28.21 7.54
C LEU A 146 -6.88 -29.62 7.12
N TYR A 147 -6.00 -30.27 7.90
CA TYR A 147 -5.59 -31.65 7.67
C TYR A 147 -6.79 -32.63 7.60
N LYS A 148 -7.87 -32.35 8.34
CA LYS A 148 -9.13 -33.09 8.24
C LYS A 148 -9.68 -33.06 6.82
N GLN A 149 -9.58 -31.93 6.11
CA GLN A 149 -10.07 -31.79 4.74
C GLN A 149 -9.22 -32.60 3.76
N LEU A 150 -7.89 -32.61 3.95
CA LEU A 150 -6.99 -33.45 3.15
C LEU A 150 -7.38 -34.96 3.25
N ARG A 151 -7.77 -35.40 4.45
CA ARG A 151 -8.18 -36.81 4.68
C ARG A 151 -9.58 -37.12 4.12
N ALA A 152 -10.46 -36.15 4.06
CA ALA A 152 -11.82 -36.34 3.56
C ALA A 152 -11.89 -36.27 2.03
N ASP A 153 -11.22 -35.27 1.46
CA ASP A 153 -11.13 -35.04 0.01
C ASP A 153 -9.91 -34.15 -0.28
N SER A 154 -8.84 -34.78 -0.76
CA SER A 154 -7.60 -34.04 -1.07
C SER A 154 -7.74 -33.09 -2.26
N SER A 155 -8.70 -33.33 -3.16
CA SER A 155 -8.97 -32.42 -4.28
C SER A 155 -9.57 -31.08 -3.83
N PHE A 156 -10.17 -31.04 -2.65
CA PHE A 156 -10.69 -29.83 -2.02
C PHE A 156 -9.61 -29.07 -1.23
N SER A 157 -8.49 -29.74 -0.92
CA SER A 157 -7.38 -29.09 -0.21
C SER A 157 -6.67 -28.09 -1.11
N ARG A 158 -6.30 -26.95 -0.56
CA ARG A 158 -5.50 -25.94 -1.24
C ARG A 158 -4.36 -25.46 -0.36
N GLN A 159 -3.38 -24.84 -0.99
CA GLN A 159 -2.27 -24.18 -0.31
C GLN A 159 -2.75 -22.90 0.41
N GLY A 160 -1.97 -22.45 1.39
CA GLY A 160 -2.14 -21.13 1.99
C GLY A 160 -2.02 -20.02 0.96
N LEU A 161 -2.73 -18.91 1.18
CA LEU A 161 -2.70 -17.77 0.27
C LEU A 161 -1.47 -16.91 0.56
N PRO A 162 -0.61 -16.67 -0.42
CA PRO A 162 0.39 -15.62 -0.32
C PRO A 162 -0.29 -14.25 -0.40
N GLU A 163 0.47 -13.22 -0.08
CA GLU A 163 0.15 -11.86 -0.49
C GLU A 163 1.05 -11.47 -1.66
N TYR A 164 0.70 -10.41 -2.33
CA TYR A 164 1.44 -9.92 -3.50
C TYR A 164 1.72 -8.43 -3.36
N LEU A 165 2.89 -8.03 -3.86
CA LEU A 165 3.15 -6.65 -4.21
C LEU A 165 3.16 -6.58 -5.73
N VAL A 166 2.11 -6.01 -6.31
CA VAL A 166 1.97 -5.84 -7.75
C VAL A 166 2.52 -4.47 -8.12
N VAL A 167 3.45 -4.45 -9.06
CA VAL A 167 4.27 -3.27 -9.34
C VAL A 167 4.01 -2.80 -10.77
N PHE A 168 3.82 -1.50 -10.90
CA PHE A 168 3.54 -0.82 -12.17
C PHE A 168 4.54 0.30 -12.38
N ARG A 169 4.83 0.62 -13.64
CA ARG A 169 5.67 1.73 -14.03
C ARG A 169 4.93 2.68 -14.97
N LYS A 170 5.06 3.97 -14.76
CA LYS A 170 4.67 4.97 -15.74
C LYS A 170 5.85 5.24 -16.67
N TRP A 171 5.72 4.94 -17.97
CA TRP A 171 6.70 5.34 -18.97
C TRP A 171 6.52 6.81 -19.36
N ALA A 172 7.57 7.42 -19.85
CA ALA A 172 7.48 8.68 -20.58
C ALA A 172 7.14 8.39 -22.04
N ALA A 173 6.50 9.34 -22.71
CA ALA A 173 6.46 9.34 -24.17
C ALA A 173 7.88 9.50 -24.73
N ASP A 174 8.12 9.07 -25.97
CA ASP A 174 9.45 9.07 -26.58
C ASP A 174 10.11 10.45 -26.62
N ASP A 175 9.32 11.50 -26.74
CA ASP A 175 9.74 12.91 -26.72
C ASP A 175 9.96 13.48 -25.30
N ALA A 176 9.73 12.69 -24.27
CA ALA A 176 9.83 13.08 -22.87
C ALA A 176 10.72 12.14 -22.03
N LEU A 177 11.57 11.34 -22.68
CA LEU A 177 12.48 10.40 -22.00
C LEU A 177 13.49 11.09 -21.08
N ASP A 178 13.87 12.32 -21.40
CA ASP A 178 14.74 13.19 -20.62
C ASP A 178 14.11 13.64 -19.29
N LEU A 179 12.78 13.57 -19.16
CA LEU A 179 12.08 13.85 -17.91
C LEU A 179 12.21 12.71 -16.87
N ILE A 180 12.70 11.53 -17.29
CA ILE A 180 12.90 10.39 -16.40
C ILE A 180 14.08 10.66 -15.49
N GLN A 181 13.79 10.86 -14.20
CA GLN A 181 14.81 10.93 -13.17
C GLN A 181 15.02 9.53 -12.56
N PRO A 182 16.24 8.96 -12.65
CA PRO A 182 16.49 7.61 -12.19
C PRO A 182 16.43 7.52 -10.65
N VAL A 183 15.99 6.37 -10.16
CA VAL A 183 16.14 5.98 -8.77
C VAL A 183 17.49 5.30 -8.62
N THR A 184 18.46 5.99 -8.02
CA THR A 184 19.83 5.51 -7.89
C THR A 184 20.11 4.97 -6.49
N LYS A 185 20.92 3.91 -6.40
CA LYS A 185 21.33 3.28 -5.15
C LYS A 185 22.85 3.19 -5.08
N THR A 186 23.38 3.39 -3.87
CA THR A 186 24.76 3.13 -3.55
C THR A 186 24.87 1.93 -2.60
N ARG A 187 26.06 1.41 -2.39
CA ARG A 187 26.27 0.30 -1.43
C ARG A 187 25.99 0.71 0.02
N GLU A 188 26.11 2.00 0.33
CA GLU A 188 25.87 2.58 1.65
C GLU A 188 24.36 2.66 1.94
N ASN A 189 23.56 3.14 0.98
CA ASN A 189 22.11 3.34 1.19
C ASN A 189 21.25 2.13 0.80
N PHE A 190 21.82 1.17 0.05
CA PHE A 190 21.17 -0.08 -0.33
C PHE A 190 22.21 -1.21 -0.45
N PRO A 191 22.60 -1.83 0.67
CA PRO A 191 23.62 -2.87 0.69
C PRO A 191 23.32 -4.07 -0.20
N ILE A 192 24.35 -4.78 -0.67
CA ILE A 192 24.20 -5.95 -1.54
C ILE A 192 23.27 -7.00 -0.94
N SER A 193 23.35 -7.23 0.38
CA SER A 193 22.46 -8.17 1.07
C SER A 193 20.99 -7.78 0.95
N TRP A 194 20.68 -6.49 1.03
CA TRP A 194 19.32 -5.98 0.81
C TRP A 194 18.87 -6.16 -0.64
N TRP A 195 19.80 -5.91 -1.58
CA TRP A 195 19.51 -6.12 -2.99
C TRP A 195 19.22 -7.60 -3.28
N GLN A 196 19.98 -8.54 -2.74
CA GLN A 196 19.75 -9.98 -2.92
C GLN A 196 18.37 -10.42 -2.40
N GLU A 197 17.94 -9.90 -1.25
CA GLU A 197 16.61 -10.15 -0.72
C GLU A 197 15.51 -9.50 -1.58
N ALA A 198 15.70 -8.25 -1.98
CA ALA A 198 14.72 -7.50 -2.76
C ALA A 198 14.57 -8.03 -4.20
N ALA A 199 15.65 -8.56 -4.79
CA ALA A 199 15.66 -9.16 -6.13
C ALA A 199 14.97 -10.53 -6.18
N SER A 200 14.74 -11.16 -5.02
CA SER A 200 13.99 -12.42 -4.96
C SER A 200 12.52 -12.20 -5.40
N PRO A 201 11.97 -13.04 -6.30
CA PRO A 201 10.56 -12.97 -6.67
C PRO A 201 9.61 -13.38 -5.53
N VAL A 202 10.17 -13.98 -4.48
CA VAL A 202 9.44 -14.39 -3.27
C VAL A 202 10.13 -13.80 -2.04
N TRP A 203 9.43 -12.92 -1.33
CA TRP A 203 9.91 -12.38 -0.07
C TRP A 203 9.49 -13.29 1.08
N MET A 204 10.43 -14.11 1.55
CA MET A 204 10.21 -15.11 2.60
C MET A 204 10.31 -14.55 4.02
N ASN A 205 11.17 -13.54 4.23
CA ASN A 205 11.53 -13.02 5.54
C ASN A 205 10.69 -11.80 5.94
N THR A 206 9.37 -11.86 5.70
CA THR A 206 8.46 -10.75 6.07
C THR A 206 7.79 -11.03 7.40
N ARG A 207 7.72 -10.00 8.26
CA ARG A 207 7.10 -10.08 9.59
C ARG A 207 5.67 -9.57 9.55
N GLU A 208 4.71 -10.50 9.52
CA GLU A 208 3.27 -10.18 9.52
C GLU A 208 2.79 -9.38 10.73
N THR A 209 3.55 -9.39 11.82
CA THR A 209 3.21 -8.72 13.09
C THR A 209 3.84 -7.34 13.22
N ASP A 210 4.74 -6.98 12.30
CA ASP A 210 5.37 -5.67 12.29
C ASP A 210 4.44 -4.63 11.67
N VAL A 211 3.48 -4.19 12.46
CA VAL A 211 2.41 -3.26 12.05
C VAL A 211 2.19 -2.18 13.11
N LEU A 212 1.74 -1.00 12.71
CA LEU A 212 1.51 0.13 13.63
C LEU A 212 0.47 -0.14 14.72
N ASN A 213 -0.45 -1.06 14.52
CA ASN A 213 -1.40 -1.48 15.58
C ASN A 213 -0.73 -1.95 16.88
N ALA A 214 0.53 -2.38 16.82
CA ALA A 214 1.30 -2.76 18.01
C ALA A 214 1.62 -1.55 18.93
N HIS A 215 1.53 -0.35 18.40
CA HIS A 215 1.88 0.90 19.07
C HIS A 215 0.66 1.81 19.33
N ARG A 216 -0.57 1.30 19.09
CA ARG A 216 -1.78 2.10 19.31
C ARG A 216 -2.13 2.22 20.80
N ASP A 217 -2.81 3.31 21.16
CA ASP A 217 -3.47 3.42 22.47
C ASP A 217 -4.56 2.35 22.57
N PRO A 218 -4.72 1.64 23.71
CA PRO A 218 -5.78 0.65 23.92
C PRO A 218 -7.20 1.17 23.70
N LYS A 219 -7.42 2.47 23.86
CA LYS A 219 -8.71 3.14 23.65
C LYS A 219 -9.00 3.47 22.17
N GLU A 220 -8.01 3.39 21.32
CA GLU A 220 -8.16 3.66 19.89
C GLU A 220 -8.76 2.48 19.15
N GLU A 221 -9.49 2.78 18.09
CA GLU A 221 -10.01 1.77 17.19
C GLU A 221 -8.84 1.03 16.49
N LYS A 222 -8.90 -0.29 16.49
CA LYS A 222 -7.90 -1.11 15.83
C LYS A 222 -8.11 -1.06 14.31
N HIS A 223 -7.08 -0.70 13.57
CA HIS A 223 -7.10 -0.81 12.11
C HIS A 223 -7.23 -2.29 11.70
N ILE A 224 -8.16 -2.58 10.78
CA ILE A 224 -8.52 -3.96 10.39
C ILE A 224 -7.33 -4.70 9.78
N CYS A 225 -6.63 -4.08 8.83
CA CYS A 225 -5.54 -4.70 8.08
C CYS A 225 -4.45 -3.67 7.70
N PRO A 226 -3.64 -3.19 8.68
CA PRO A 226 -2.56 -2.26 8.37
C PRO A 226 -1.47 -2.96 7.55
N MET A 227 -0.88 -2.24 6.61
CA MET A 227 0.22 -2.75 5.81
C MET A 227 1.46 -3.00 6.68
N PRO A 228 2.13 -4.17 6.57
CA PRO A 228 3.35 -4.46 7.34
C PRO A 228 4.47 -3.49 7.02
N LEU A 229 5.17 -3.02 8.06
CA LEU A 229 6.20 -2.00 7.95
C LEU A 229 7.44 -2.49 7.18
N ASP A 230 7.80 -3.76 7.32
CA ASP A 230 8.95 -4.33 6.62
C ASP A 230 8.74 -4.41 5.09
N ILE A 231 7.53 -4.77 4.64
CA ILE A 231 7.17 -4.76 3.21
C ILE A 231 7.23 -3.34 2.66
N THR A 232 6.61 -2.40 3.39
CA THR A 232 6.59 -0.98 3.01
C THR A 232 7.99 -0.41 2.98
N THR A 233 8.85 -0.76 3.97
CA THR A 233 10.24 -0.33 4.05
C THR A 233 11.04 -0.83 2.84
N LYS A 234 10.95 -2.12 2.54
CA LYS A 234 11.64 -2.73 1.41
C LYS A 234 11.23 -2.11 0.08
N ALA A 235 9.93 -1.92 -0.14
CA ALA A 235 9.39 -1.30 -1.35
C ALA A 235 9.83 0.17 -1.48
N THR A 236 9.68 0.96 -0.43
CA THR A 236 10.04 2.39 -0.44
C THR A 236 11.54 2.58 -0.62
N ALA A 237 12.37 1.79 0.07
CA ALA A 237 13.83 1.84 -0.09
C ALA A 237 14.27 1.46 -1.51
N LEU A 238 13.63 0.46 -2.12
CA LEU A 238 13.99 -0.04 -3.45
C LEU A 238 13.63 0.97 -4.56
N TRP A 239 12.43 1.56 -4.51
CA TRP A 239 11.85 2.31 -5.64
C TRP A 239 11.73 3.82 -5.43
N SER A 240 12.35 4.37 -4.40
CA SER A 240 12.43 5.82 -4.20
C SER A 240 13.80 6.27 -3.68
N ASN A 241 14.14 7.55 -3.90
CA ASN A 241 15.33 8.19 -3.33
C ASN A 241 14.97 8.99 -2.06
N PRO A 242 15.94 9.28 -1.17
CA PRO A 242 15.76 10.31 -0.15
C PRO A 242 15.28 11.65 -0.77
N GLY A 243 14.33 12.31 -0.11
CA GLY A 243 13.71 13.53 -0.60
C GLY A 243 12.55 13.35 -1.59
N ASP A 244 12.37 12.16 -2.17
CA ASP A 244 11.25 11.84 -3.06
C ASP A 244 9.91 11.94 -2.33
N VAL A 245 8.85 12.25 -3.08
CA VAL A 245 7.47 12.30 -2.60
C VAL A 245 6.83 10.92 -2.73
N VAL A 246 6.48 10.33 -1.59
CA VAL A 246 5.71 9.08 -1.48
C VAL A 246 4.25 9.39 -1.28
N PHE A 247 3.36 8.75 -2.03
CA PHE A 247 1.91 8.94 -1.95
C PHE A 247 1.19 7.65 -1.56
N SER A 248 0.27 7.75 -0.59
CA SER A 248 -0.70 6.68 -0.26
C SER A 248 -2.13 7.23 -0.31
N PRO A 249 -2.98 6.70 -1.22
CA PRO A 249 -4.39 7.10 -1.33
C PRO A 249 -5.28 6.48 -0.24
N PHE A 250 -4.80 5.46 0.45
CA PHE A 250 -5.51 4.72 1.50
C PHE A 250 -4.59 4.57 2.71
N THR A 251 -4.31 5.70 3.34
CA THR A 251 -3.26 5.83 4.37
C THR A 251 -3.53 5.00 5.62
N GLY A 252 -4.81 4.72 5.94
CA GLY A 252 -5.18 4.05 7.17
C GLY A 252 -4.61 4.79 8.38
N ILE A 253 -3.90 4.06 9.23
CA ILE A 253 -3.24 4.63 10.42
C ILE A 253 -1.81 5.12 10.16
N GLY A 254 -1.37 5.20 8.89
CA GLY A 254 -0.14 5.89 8.48
C GLY A 254 1.10 5.03 8.27
N SER A 255 0.98 3.73 8.02
CA SER A 255 2.13 2.81 7.85
C SER A 255 3.11 3.29 6.78
N GLU A 256 2.61 3.64 5.61
CA GLU A 256 3.40 4.10 4.46
C GLU A 256 4.10 5.43 4.75
N GLY A 257 3.38 6.34 5.40
CA GLY A 257 3.93 7.64 5.77
C GLY A 257 5.02 7.56 6.83
N VAL A 258 4.82 6.75 7.87
CA VAL A 258 5.84 6.49 8.90
C VAL A 258 7.12 5.95 8.28
N VAL A 259 7.01 4.99 7.35
CA VAL A 259 8.16 4.44 6.64
C VAL A 259 8.81 5.48 5.73
N ALA A 260 8.02 6.25 4.99
CA ALA A 260 8.55 7.31 4.13
C ALA A 260 9.41 8.30 4.94
N LEU A 261 8.91 8.77 6.08
CA LEU A 261 9.62 9.71 6.95
C LEU A 261 10.90 9.10 7.55
N ARG A 262 10.83 7.85 8.04
CA ARG A 262 12.02 7.13 8.56
C ARG A 262 13.13 6.98 7.51
N LEU A 263 12.75 6.86 6.25
CA LEU A 263 13.68 6.75 5.13
C LEU A 263 14.01 8.11 4.48
N GLN A 264 13.67 9.25 5.12
CA GLN A 264 13.94 10.60 4.64
C GLN A 264 13.19 10.97 3.34
N ARG A 265 12.04 10.40 3.09
CA ARG A 265 11.14 10.78 2.00
C ARG A 265 10.11 11.78 2.54
N LYS A 266 9.52 12.54 1.62
CA LYS A 266 8.30 13.31 1.90
C LYS A 266 7.10 12.40 1.73
N PHE A 267 6.01 12.70 2.43
CA PHE A 267 4.80 11.91 2.36
C PHE A 267 3.56 12.75 2.08
N ILE A 268 2.72 12.27 1.19
CA ILE A 268 1.35 12.75 0.99
C ILE A 268 0.41 11.58 1.18
N GLY A 269 -0.65 11.76 1.97
CA GLY A 269 -1.64 10.71 2.21
C GLY A 269 -3.07 11.22 2.20
N THR A 270 -4.00 10.31 1.91
CA THR A 270 -5.44 10.53 2.09
C THR A 270 -6.03 9.45 2.96
N GLU A 271 -7.00 9.80 3.80
CA GLU A 271 -7.75 8.86 4.62
C GLU A 271 -9.19 9.36 4.78
N LEU A 272 -10.14 8.49 4.51
CA LEU A 272 -11.56 8.82 4.56
C LEU A 272 -12.15 8.65 5.96
N LYS A 273 -11.63 7.69 6.75
CA LYS A 273 -12.12 7.41 8.09
C LYS A 273 -11.47 8.30 9.12
N GLU A 274 -12.26 9.14 9.78
CA GLU A 274 -11.77 10.14 10.73
C GLU A 274 -10.93 9.54 11.87
N SER A 275 -11.35 8.40 12.44
CA SER A 275 -10.59 7.74 13.52
C SER A 275 -9.21 7.28 13.07
N TYR A 276 -9.05 6.82 11.83
CA TYR A 276 -7.77 6.43 11.25
C TYR A 276 -6.94 7.64 10.87
N PHE A 277 -7.56 8.68 10.29
CA PHE A 277 -6.92 9.96 10.01
C PHE A 277 -6.26 10.53 11.27
N ASN A 278 -7.00 10.58 12.39
CA ASN A 278 -6.49 11.09 13.67
C ASN A 278 -5.35 10.22 14.24
N GLN A 279 -5.39 8.90 14.07
CA GLN A 279 -4.29 8.02 14.44
C GLN A 279 -3.06 8.25 13.56
N ALA A 280 -3.25 8.38 12.26
CA ALA A 280 -2.16 8.63 11.32
C ALA A 280 -1.42 9.94 11.62
N ILE A 281 -2.12 11.02 11.97
CA ILE A 281 -1.48 12.28 12.41
C ILE A 281 -0.49 12.03 13.55
N ARG A 282 -0.89 11.28 14.59
CA ARG A 282 0.00 10.99 15.74
C ARG A 282 1.21 10.18 15.32
N HIS A 283 1.01 9.15 14.50
CA HIS A 283 2.11 8.31 14.02
C HIS A 283 3.08 9.08 13.14
N LEU A 284 2.59 9.91 12.22
CA LEU A 284 3.41 10.75 11.35
C LEU A 284 4.18 11.81 12.13
N THR A 285 3.52 12.50 13.08
CA THR A 285 4.17 13.48 13.95
C THR A 285 5.28 12.82 14.79
N SER A 286 5.01 11.65 15.37
CA SER A 286 6.02 10.91 16.13
C SER A 286 7.19 10.47 15.24
N ALA A 287 6.93 9.97 14.04
CA ALA A 287 7.97 9.54 13.11
C ALA A 287 8.86 10.70 12.66
N GLU A 288 8.27 11.87 12.38
CA GLU A 288 9.01 13.08 12.00
C GLU A 288 9.90 13.58 13.13
N ASN A 289 9.39 13.63 14.36
CA ASN A 289 10.16 14.05 15.53
C ASN A 289 11.34 13.11 15.82
N ASN A 290 11.13 11.80 15.73
CA ASN A 290 12.20 10.80 15.92
C ASN A 290 13.28 10.89 14.83
N ALA A 291 12.90 11.17 13.58
CA ALA A 291 13.85 11.39 12.51
C ALA A 291 14.70 12.65 12.74
N ALA A 292 14.10 13.74 13.25
CA ALA A 292 14.80 14.97 13.56
C ALA A 292 15.84 14.77 14.71
N SER A 293 15.45 14.09 15.80
CA SER A 293 16.38 13.86 16.93
C SER A 293 17.60 13.03 16.55
N LEU A 294 17.43 12.04 15.65
CA LEU A 294 18.54 11.24 15.14
C LEU A 294 19.55 12.09 14.33
N PHE A 295 19.08 13.09 13.59
CA PHE A 295 19.94 14.02 12.86
C PHE A 295 20.68 15.00 13.78
N ASP A 296 19.97 15.51 14.80
CA ASP A 296 20.59 16.42 15.79
C ASP A 296 21.66 15.69 16.59
N GLU A 297 21.46 14.42 16.94
CA GLU A 297 22.47 13.58 17.62
C GLU A 297 23.67 13.27 16.72
N MET A 298 23.45 13.01 15.42
CA MET A 298 24.55 12.77 14.46
C MET A 298 25.35 14.05 14.20
N ALA A 299 24.68 15.20 14.05
CA ALA A 299 25.33 16.50 13.84
C ALA A 299 26.11 17.00 15.09
N ALA A 300 25.75 16.53 16.28
CA ALA A 300 26.45 16.85 17.52
C ALA A 300 27.66 15.92 17.78
N ALA A 301 27.81 14.84 17.01
CA ALA A 301 28.90 13.87 17.12
C ALA A 301 30.07 14.12 16.14
N ASP A 302 29.89 15.03 15.18
CA ASP A 302 30.90 15.57 14.25
C ASP A 302 31.45 16.90 14.79
#